data_7a7e58651395619f7bb0c17ec834f878
#
_entry.id   7a7e58651395619f7bb0c17ec834f878
#
_cell.length_a   1.000
_cell.length_b   1.000
_cell.length_c   1.000
_cell.angle_alpha   90.00
_cell.angle_beta   90.00
_cell.angle_gamma   90.00
#
_symmetry.space_group_name_H-M   'P 1'
#
loop_
_entity.id
_entity.type
_entity.pdbx_description
1 polymer ?
#
loop_
_entity_poly.entity_id
_entity_poly.type
_entity_poly.pdbx_seq_one_letter_code
_entity_poly.pdbx_strand_id
1 'polypeptide(L)'
;MKPLPVIAAVLAVVLSASCSRPQVDRLILDGKTVAEVSIIATNELQPDFPGMILRYVDFVNEGTEPITADAFETSCIGLRGSGIWTFQPTSSSERRDWAFPVEDGFFQRNYLGMNDSDYGGGIPMVSLWNSDVNVSVGLAEPQLRLVSMPVSCKGGRTTACIRKDFDEPVVLQPGDTLHAPVQFVMQTKGDFFNPLRQFSLFMQDRFGIKAPVSPEDAFEPVWCAWGYERQFTVDEVIGTLPKVVELGFKWVDVDDGYQICEGDWEANDRIGPAGMRRMTDAIHAAGLKAKLWWAPLAADPESRLANEHPELLLVQKDGTHEDISWWDSWYLSPVNKGTMDYTLALVDRFLVDWGFDGFKLDGQHLNLSAPDYNPASGLSYPEEAPERHPEFFKGICERAQADKPGAVVQVCPCGCAVNYYYLPYINQAVASDPTTSLQIRQKRKAYAAMCPDLAYYADHVELSDGGLDFPSQIGVGGIIGTKFTWPEPNPAATENGGSLLTPEKERLLRKWVPIYTEKMLSRGEYLNLYDLGFDKPEAHVIRKDGAMYYAFYAPAWNGEPIVLRGLEDKTYTVTEYAADEPRSYEVQGPDPVIRPVFEGSYLIEVK
;
A
#
# COMPACT_ATOMS: atom_id res chain seq x y z
N MET A 1 16.62 31.69 27.36
CA MET A 1 16.57 32.45 26.09
C MET A 1 15.50 31.80 25.22
N LYS A 2 14.51 32.55 24.79
CA LYS A 2 13.28 32.02 24.14
C LYS A 2 13.55 31.58 22.68
N PRO A 3 13.11 30.40 22.24
CA PRO A 3 13.28 29.94 20.84
C PRO A 3 12.19 30.42 19.88
N LEU A 4 11.53 31.55 20.19
CA LEU A 4 10.37 32.03 19.41
C LEU A 4 10.62 32.51 17.96
N PRO A 5 11.77 33.06 17.53
CA PRO A 5 11.89 33.59 16.17
C PRO A 5 12.11 32.54 15.07
N VAL A 6 12.67 31.36 15.41
CA VAL A 6 12.97 30.33 14.39
C VAL A 6 11.72 29.55 14.00
N ILE A 7 10.85 29.21 14.95
CA ILE A 7 9.59 28.48 14.68
C ILE A 7 8.63 29.33 13.83
N ALA A 8 8.53 30.62 14.16
CA ALA A 8 7.71 31.56 13.36
C ALA A 8 8.26 31.78 11.96
N ALA A 9 9.59 31.73 11.76
CA ALA A 9 10.22 31.86 10.46
C ALA A 9 10.05 30.60 9.61
N VAL A 10 10.17 29.39 10.18
CA VAL A 10 9.95 28.11 9.46
C VAL A 10 8.46 27.95 9.14
N LEU A 11 7.55 28.26 10.03
CA LEU A 11 6.11 28.23 9.76
C LEU A 11 5.73 29.27 8.70
N ALA A 12 6.32 30.48 8.74
CA ALA A 12 6.13 31.50 7.71
C ALA A 12 6.70 31.05 6.37
N VAL A 13 7.78 30.26 6.32
CA VAL A 13 8.37 29.70 5.11
C VAL A 13 7.51 28.57 4.56
N VAL A 14 7.05 27.61 5.38
CA VAL A 14 6.12 26.53 4.99
C VAL A 14 4.80 27.10 4.49
N LEU A 15 4.32 28.19 5.11
CA LEU A 15 3.07 28.86 4.75
C LEU A 15 3.29 29.97 3.68
N SER A 16 4.51 30.48 3.47
CA SER A 16 4.78 31.65 2.61
C SER A 16 5.50 31.35 1.30
N ALA A 17 6.10 30.18 1.10
CA ALA A 17 6.93 29.88 -0.07
C ALA A 17 6.17 29.94 -1.42
N SER A 18 4.84 30.04 -1.41
CA SER A 18 4.01 30.32 -2.60
C SER A 18 2.55 30.64 -2.29
N CYS A 19 2.20 30.95 -1.04
CA CYS A 19 0.80 31.14 -0.63
C CYS A 19 0.41 32.59 -0.40
N SER A 20 -0.52 33.09 -1.17
CA SER A 20 -1.33 34.24 -0.78
C SER A 20 -2.31 33.76 0.30
N ARG A 21 -2.09 34.13 1.57
CA ARG A 21 -2.81 33.82 2.80
C ARG A 21 -3.00 32.33 3.06
N PRO A 22 -2.47 31.77 4.18
CA PRO A 22 -2.85 30.43 4.63
C PRO A 22 -4.38 30.37 4.81
N GLN A 23 -4.97 29.27 4.39
CA GLN A 23 -6.36 28.98 4.72
C GLN A 23 -6.39 28.74 6.24
N VAL A 24 -7.17 29.53 6.98
CA VAL A 24 -7.17 29.51 8.45
C VAL A 24 -7.89 28.25 8.91
N ASP A 25 -7.39 27.61 9.97
CA ASP A 25 -8.10 26.54 10.67
C ASP A 25 -9.52 27.06 11.00
N ARG A 26 -10.57 26.21 10.84
CA ARG A 26 -11.95 26.64 10.98
C ARG A 26 -12.88 25.51 11.39
N LEU A 27 -13.91 25.84 12.18
CA LEU A 27 -15.16 25.08 12.28
C LEU A 27 -16.12 25.47 11.16
N ILE A 28 -16.95 24.55 10.75
CA ILE A 28 -17.87 24.70 9.63
C ILE A 28 -19.28 24.27 10.09
N LEU A 29 -20.28 25.03 9.69
CA LEU A 29 -21.71 24.70 9.80
C LEU A 29 -22.40 25.13 8.49
N ASP A 30 -23.11 24.21 7.85
CA ASP A 30 -23.79 24.43 6.56
C ASP A 30 -22.81 25.01 5.49
N GLY A 31 -21.59 24.53 5.46
CA GLY A 31 -20.53 24.98 4.54
C GLY A 31 -19.96 26.37 4.84
N LYS A 32 -20.35 27.03 5.96
CA LYS A 32 -19.83 28.34 6.35
C LYS A 32 -18.95 28.25 7.58
N THR A 33 -17.94 29.12 7.66
CA THR A 33 -17.09 29.22 8.84
C THR A 33 -17.89 29.74 10.04
N VAL A 34 -17.79 29.02 11.15
CA VAL A 34 -18.33 29.45 12.46
C VAL A 34 -17.40 30.54 13.02
N ALA A 35 -17.93 31.73 13.27
CA ALA A 35 -17.13 32.89 13.65
C ALA A 35 -16.92 33.02 15.18
N GLU A 36 -17.76 32.41 15.99
CA GLU A 36 -17.83 32.59 17.43
C GLU A 36 -16.89 31.64 18.20
N VAL A 37 -16.10 30.79 17.50
CA VAL A 37 -15.17 29.85 18.13
C VAL A 37 -13.78 30.45 18.23
N SER A 38 -13.14 30.29 19.39
CA SER A 38 -11.70 30.56 19.58
C SER A 38 -10.87 29.37 19.07
N ILE A 39 -9.86 29.65 18.25
CA ILE A 39 -8.96 28.62 17.71
C ILE A 39 -7.60 28.76 18.37
N ILE A 40 -7.18 27.71 19.07
CA ILE A 40 -5.87 27.62 19.71
C ILE A 40 -5.02 26.64 18.90
N ALA A 41 -4.03 27.14 18.20
CA ALA A 41 -3.10 26.32 17.42
C ALA A 41 -1.69 26.38 18.00
N THR A 42 -1.19 25.23 18.44
CA THR A 42 0.19 25.06 18.90
C THR A 42 1.00 24.32 17.85
N ASN A 43 2.24 24.76 17.63
CA ASN A 43 3.16 24.20 16.64
C ASN A 43 4.45 23.76 17.33
N GLU A 44 4.88 22.53 17.08
CA GLU A 44 6.06 21.92 17.66
C GLU A 44 7.01 21.44 16.54
N LEU A 45 8.16 22.10 16.42
CA LEU A 45 9.20 21.68 15.48
C LEU A 45 9.78 20.33 15.92
N GLN A 46 9.97 19.42 14.98
CA GLN A 46 10.59 18.12 15.21
C GLN A 46 12.05 18.15 14.69
N PRO A 47 13.06 18.41 15.53
CA PRO A 47 14.45 18.62 15.06
C PRO A 47 15.06 17.38 14.41
N ASP A 48 14.65 16.18 14.85
CA ASP A 48 15.16 14.90 14.36
C ASP A 48 14.50 14.48 13.04
N PHE A 49 13.42 15.18 12.62
CA PHE A 49 12.67 14.94 11.40
C PHE A 49 12.64 16.21 10.54
N PRO A 50 13.66 16.44 9.69
CA PRO A 50 13.86 17.70 8.99
C PRO A 50 12.64 18.17 8.19
N GLY A 51 12.21 19.40 8.46
CA GLY A 51 11.06 20.03 7.81
C GLY A 51 9.70 19.72 8.43
N MET A 52 9.63 18.85 9.45
CA MET A 52 8.38 18.42 10.10
C MET A 52 8.01 19.33 11.27
N ILE A 53 6.76 19.73 11.31
CA ILE A 53 6.13 20.50 12.40
C ILE A 53 4.85 19.79 12.79
N LEU A 54 4.74 19.38 14.06
CA LEU A 54 3.46 18.90 14.60
C LEU A 54 2.54 20.08 14.86
N ARG A 55 1.24 19.86 14.66
CA ARG A 55 0.20 20.83 14.90
C ARG A 55 -0.89 20.24 15.79
N TYR A 56 -1.18 20.98 16.84
CA TYR A 56 -2.27 20.73 17.79
C TYR A 56 -3.28 21.86 17.59
N VAL A 57 -4.51 21.53 17.27
CA VAL A 57 -5.55 22.53 16.97
C VAL A 57 -6.77 22.23 17.83
N ASP A 58 -7.12 23.21 18.66
CA ASP A 58 -8.27 23.17 19.55
C ASP A 58 -9.28 24.24 19.14
N PHE A 59 -10.57 23.87 19.15
CA PHE A 59 -11.68 24.77 18.94
C PHE A 59 -12.42 24.94 20.26
N VAL A 60 -12.37 26.14 20.82
CA VAL A 60 -12.87 26.44 22.17
C VAL A 60 -14.08 27.35 22.10
N ASN A 61 -15.18 26.97 22.72
CA ASN A 61 -16.31 27.87 22.92
C ASN A 61 -16.07 28.74 24.18
N GLU A 62 -15.47 29.91 23.97
CA GLU A 62 -15.28 30.91 25.05
C GLU A 62 -16.51 31.85 25.22
N GLY A 63 -17.54 31.64 24.42
CA GLY A 63 -18.77 32.43 24.47
C GLY A 63 -19.73 32.00 25.58
N THR A 64 -20.94 32.54 25.56
CA THR A 64 -22.02 32.24 26.52
C THR A 64 -23.12 31.38 25.93
N GLU A 65 -23.11 31.17 24.61
CA GLU A 65 -24.13 30.39 23.88
C GLU A 65 -23.49 29.12 23.28
N PRO A 66 -24.28 28.05 23.11
CA PRO A 66 -23.79 26.83 22.43
C PRO A 66 -23.40 27.12 20.98
N ILE A 67 -22.30 26.51 20.53
CA ILE A 67 -21.80 26.54 19.13
C ILE A 67 -22.04 25.17 18.49
N THR A 68 -22.66 25.15 17.29
CA THR A 68 -22.88 23.93 16.52
C THR A 68 -21.93 23.91 15.33
N ALA A 69 -21.38 22.71 15.00
CA ALA A 69 -20.55 22.49 13.82
C ALA A 69 -20.82 21.12 13.22
N ASP A 70 -20.78 21.03 11.88
CA ASP A 70 -20.89 19.79 11.10
C ASP A 70 -19.55 19.30 10.57
N ALA A 71 -18.51 20.15 10.59
CA ALA A 71 -17.15 19.78 10.18
C ALA A 71 -16.09 20.72 10.76
N PHE A 72 -14.81 20.29 10.64
CA PHE A 72 -13.68 21.21 10.75
C PHE A 72 -12.71 21.03 9.57
N GLU A 73 -11.94 22.08 9.29
CA GLU A 73 -10.76 22.04 8.42
C GLU A 73 -9.56 22.66 9.13
N THR A 74 -8.41 21.97 9.04
CA THR A 74 -7.16 22.39 9.70
C THR A 74 -5.96 22.08 8.82
N SER A 75 -4.79 22.66 9.15
CA SER A 75 -3.48 22.37 8.54
C SER A 75 -3.48 22.47 7.02
N CYS A 76 -4.13 23.47 6.45
CA CYS A 76 -4.19 23.64 5.02
C CYS A 76 -2.84 24.07 4.45
N ILE A 77 -2.37 23.33 3.43
CA ILE A 77 -1.15 23.59 2.66
C ILE A 77 -1.50 23.90 1.20
N GLY A 78 -0.56 24.40 0.42
CA GLY A 78 -0.78 24.58 -1.01
C GLY A 78 0.41 25.06 -1.79
N LEU A 79 0.39 24.77 -3.10
CA LEU A 79 1.34 25.25 -4.08
C LEU A 79 0.63 26.02 -5.20
N ARG A 80 1.34 26.93 -5.85
CA ARG A 80 0.89 27.66 -7.04
C ARG A 80 1.77 27.34 -8.23
N GLY A 81 1.18 27.36 -9.41
CA GLY A 81 1.85 27.12 -10.68
C GLY A 81 1.22 26.00 -11.48
N SER A 82 1.84 25.68 -12.60
CA SER A 82 1.50 24.52 -13.44
C SER A 82 2.45 23.35 -13.16
N GLY A 83 2.03 22.15 -13.54
CA GLY A 83 2.87 20.95 -13.42
C GLY A 83 3.10 20.51 -11.97
N ILE A 84 2.16 20.81 -11.07
CA ILE A 84 2.19 20.30 -9.69
C ILE A 84 1.82 18.83 -9.70
N TRP A 85 2.65 18.02 -9.06
CA TRP A 85 2.41 16.61 -8.78
C TRP A 85 1.85 16.44 -7.38
N THR A 86 1.13 15.35 -7.19
CA THR A 86 0.55 14.98 -5.89
C THR A 86 0.76 13.51 -5.61
N PHE A 87 0.93 13.17 -4.32
CA PHE A 87 0.89 11.81 -3.80
C PHE A 87 -0.32 11.68 -2.89
N GLN A 88 -1.25 10.81 -3.27
CA GLN A 88 -2.55 10.61 -2.62
C GLN A 88 -2.80 9.12 -2.39
N PRO A 89 -2.09 8.49 -1.45
CA PRO A 89 -2.12 7.05 -1.21
C PRO A 89 -3.25 6.68 -0.25
N THR A 90 -4.45 7.16 -0.48
CA THR A 90 -5.65 6.70 0.23
C THR A 90 -6.29 5.52 -0.48
N SER A 91 -6.96 4.68 0.26
CA SER A 91 -7.73 3.59 -0.30
C SER A 91 -8.87 4.10 -1.19
N SER A 92 -9.07 3.43 -2.32
CA SER A 92 -10.14 3.72 -3.27
C SER A 92 -10.41 2.50 -4.12
N SER A 93 -11.67 2.25 -4.44
CA SER A 93 -12.09 1.19 -5.35
C SER A 93 -11.66 1.41 -6.80
N GLU A 94 -11.26 2.63 -7.17
CA GLU A 94 -10.90 2.98 -8.55
C GLU A 94 -9.48 2.56 -8.97
N ARG A 95 -8.67 1.98 -8.08
CA ARG A 95 -7.30 1.52 -8.36
C ARG A 95 -6.42 2.57 -9.06
N ARG A 96 -6.43 3.80 -8.55
CA ARG A 96 -5.70 4.93 -9.14
C ARG A 96 -4.19 4.82 -8.92
N ASP A 97 -3.44 5.55 -9.75
CA ASP A 97 -2.05 5.88 -9.44
C ASP A 97 -1.97 6.64 -8.10
N TRP A 98 -0.93 6.38 -7.31
CA TRP A 98 -0.74 7.10 -6.05
C TRP A 98 -0.04 8.45 -6.24
N ALA A 99 0.73 8.59 -7.32
CA ALA A 99 1.43 9.82 -7.66
C ALA A 99 1.15 10.21 -9.10
N PHE A 100 0.64 11.42 -9.30
CA PHE A 100 0.23 11.93 -10.61
C PHE A 100 0.22 13.46 -10.64
N PRO A 101 0.33 14.10 -11.85
CA PRO A 101 0.16 15.53 -12.00
C PRO A 101 -1.32 15.92 -11.86
N VAL A 102 -1.58 17.09 -11.26
CA VAL A 102 -2.94 17.63 -11.14
C VAL A 102 -3.17 18.78 -12.10
N GLU A 103 -4.39 18.84 -12.63
CA GLU A 103 -4.86 19.89 -13.53
C GLU A 103 -5.94 20.74 -12.88
N ASP A 104 -6.21 21.91 -13.47
CA ASP A 104 -7.26 22.80 -12.97
C ASP A 104 -8.64 22.12 -13.02
N GLY A 105 -9.41 22.26 -11.94
CA GLY A 105 -10.68 21.58 -11.73
C GLY A 105 -10.57 20.22 -11.01
N PHE A 106 -9.37 19.72 -10.71
CA PHE A 106 -9.17 18.48 -9.98
C PHE A 106 -9.73 18.58 -8.55
N PHE A 107 -10.39 17.51 -8.10
CA PHE A 107 -10.78 17.28 -6.71
C PHE A 107 -10.72 15.79 -6.38
N GLN A 108 -10.14 15.46 -5.21
CA GLN A 108 -10.21 14.14 -4.59
C GLN A 108 -10.34 14.29 -3.09
N ARG A 109 -11.31 13.59 -2.48
CA ARG A 109 -11.61 13.70 -1.05
C ARG A 109 -10.53 13.10 -0.16
N ASN A 110 -9.95 11.97 -0.54
CA ASN A 110 -8.97 11.21 0.25
C ASN A 110 -9.49 10.88 1.66
N TYR A 111 -10.63 10.25 1.75
CA TYR A 111 -11.22 9.84 3.02
C TYR A 111 -10.51 8.60 3.57
N LEU A 112 -10.10 8.64 4.84
CA LEU A 112 -9.47 7.51 5.54
C LEU A 112 -10.50 6.55 6.14
N GLY A 113 -11.78 6.85 6.08
CA GLY A 113 -12.87 5.98 6.49
C GLY A 113 -13.49 5.22 5.31
N MET A 114 -14.28 4.21 5.61
CA MET A 114 -15.06 3.45 4.63
C MET A 114 -16.35 4.18 4.30
N ASN A 115 -16.74 4.21 3.03
CA ASN A 115 -18.03 4.70 2.54
C ASN A 115 -18.40 3.99 1.22
N ASP A 116 -19.55 4.34 0.62
CA ASP A 116 -20.10 3.70 -0.58
C ASP A 116 -19.13 3.62 -1.78
N SER A 117 -18.13 4.50 -1.86
CA SER A 117 -17.19 4.58 -2.99
C SER A 117 -15.75 4.25 -2.62
N ASP A 118 -15.40 4.26 -1.32
CA ASP A 118 -14.03 4.09 -0.84
C ASP A 118 -13.98 3.05 0.28
N TYR A 119 -13.11 2.06 0.15
CA TYR A 119 -12.88 1.05 1.19
C TYR A 119 -11.90 1.50 2.27
N GLY A 120 -11.72 2.78 2.43
CA GLY A 120 -10.99 3.39 3.54
C GLY A 120 -9.50 3.01 3.66
N GLY A 121 -8.86 3.51 4.70
CA GLY A 121 -7.48 3.23 5.02
C GLY A 121 -6.46 3.97 4.15
N GLY A 122 -5.33 3.32 3.89
CA GLY A 122 -4.23 3.91 3.17
C GLY A 122 -3.20 4.58 4.08
N ILE A 123 -2.33 5.40 3.49
CA ILE A 123 -1.27 6.13 4.19
C ILE A 123 -1.83 7.48 4.61
N PRO A 124 -1.78 7.86 5.90
CA PRO A 124 -2.47 9.06 6.40
C PRO A 124 -1.68 10.35 6.10
N MET A 125 -1.29 10.56 4.84
CA MET A 125 -0.63 11.78 4.38
C MET A 125 -0.90 12.06 2.90
N VAL A 126 -0.77 13.34 2.54
CA VAL A 126 -0.78 13.82 1.15
C VAL A 126 0.43 14.71 0.94
N SER A 127 1.07 14.60 -0.25
CA SER A 127 2.15 15.49 -0.67
C SER A 127 1.78 16.23 -1.95
N LEU A 128 2.23 17.48 -2.05
CA LEU A 128 2.19 18.30 -3.26
C LEU A 128 3.60 18.76 -3.57
N TRP A 129 4.08 18.59 -4.82
CA TRP A 129 5.44 19.05 -5.17
C TRP A 129 5.55 19.58 -6.60
N ASN A 130 6.56 20.37 -6.79
CA ASN A 130 7.08 20.84 -8.07
C ASN A 130 8.61 20.63 -8.09
N SER A 131 9.32 21.20 -9.06
CA SER A 131 10.79 21.10 -9.16
C SER A 131 11.54 21.71 -7.97
N ASP A 132 10.93 22.61 -7.20
CA ASP A 132 11.61 23.45 -6.23
C ASP A 132 11.33 23.02 -4.79
N VAL A 133 10.10 22.58 -4.53
CA VAL A 133 9.61 22.33 -3.17
C VAL A 133 8.56 21.22 -3.13
N ASN A 134 8.55 20.48 -2.03
CA ASN A 134 7.48 19.58 -1.63
C ASN A 134 6.88 20.08 -0.32
N VAL A 135 5.54 20.13 -0.26
CA VAL A 135 4.78 20.39 0.95
C VAL A 135 3.84 19.23 1.22
N SER A 136 3.80 18.77 2.46
CA SER A 136 3.02 17.60 2.85
C SER A 136 2.20 17.90 4.11
N VAL A 137 1.06 17.24 4.24
CA VAL A 137 0.19 17.27 5.40
C VAL A 137 -0.30 15.86 5.71
N GLY A 138 -0.49 15.55 6.98
CA GLY A 138 -0.99 14.24 7.41
C GLY A 138 -1.26 14.17 8.89
N LEU A 139 -1.62 12.96 9.35
CA LEU A 139 -1.88 12.67 10.76
C LEU A 139 -0.61 12.16 11.45
N ALA A 140 -0.41 12.58 12.70
CA ALA A 140 0.65 12.13 13.59
C ALA A 140 0.06 11.42 14.82
N GLU A 141 -0.81 10.46 14.58
CA GLU A 141 -1.56 9.71 15.59
C GLU A 141 -1.10 8.26 15.66
N PRO A 142 -1.11 7.63 16.86
CA PRO A 142 -0.77 6.21 17.01
C PRO A 142 -1.82 5.26 16.44
N GLN A 143 -3.02 5.76 16.16
CA GLN A 143 -4.17 5.03 15.63
C GLN A 143 -4.78 5.78 14.45
N LEU A 144 -5.46 5.05 13.58
CA LEU A 144 -6.24 5.65 12.51
C LEU A 144 -7.30 6.59 13.09
N ARG A 145 -7.53 7.72 12.42
CA ARG A 145 -8.65 8.64 12.69
C ARG A 145 -9.42 8.86 11.40
N LEU A 146 -10.74 8.81 11.50
CA LEU A 146 -11.63 8.98 10.36
C LEU A 146 -11.70 10.46 9.94
N VAL A 147 -10.77 10.86 9.09
CA VAL A 147 -10.68 12.19 8.49
C VAL A 147 -10.49 12.08 6.98
N SER A 148 -10.72 13.17 6.28
CA SER A 148 -10.36 13.34 4.86
C SER A 148 -9.12 14.22 4.73
N MET A 149 -8.39 14.05 3.63
CA MET A 149 -7.30 14.95 3.21
C MET A 149 -7.59 15.48 1.79
N PRO A 150 -8.67 16.29 1.61
CA PRO A 150 -9.09 16.71 0.30
C PRO A 150 -8.00 17.47 -0.43
N VAL A 151 -7.74 17.07 -1.69
CA VAL A 151 -6.88 17.77 -2.63
C VAL A 151 -7.72 18.43 -3.69
N SER A 152 -7.53 19.71 -3.92
CA SER A 152 -8.19 20.45 -4.99
C SER A 152 -7.21 21.32 -5.76
N CYS A 153 -7.40 21.44 -7.08
CA CYS A 153 -6.69 22.38 -7.94
C CYS A 153 -7.70 23.35 -8.56
N LYS A 154 -7.57 24.64 -8.25
CA LYS A 154 -8.46 25.67 -8.77
C LYS A 154 -7.72 26.97 -9.03
N GLY A 155 -7.83 27.50 -10.26
CA GLY A 155 -7.21 28.74 -10.67
C GLY A 155 -5.68 28.70 -10.56
N GLY A 156 -5.05 27.58 -10.92
CA GLY A 156 -3.60 27.36 -10.82
C GLY A 156 -3.07 27.28 -9.39
N ARG A 157 -3.93 26.97 -8.42
CA ARG A 157 -3.56 26.71 -7.03
C ARG A 157 -4.03 25.31 -6.61
N THR A 158 -3.09 24.47 -6.21
CA THR A 158 -3.35 23.15 -5.64
C THR A 158 -3.25 23.23 -4.12
N THR A 159 -4.26 22.74 -3.40
CA THR A 159 -4.35 22.78 -1.93
C THR A 159 -4.68 21.40 -1.38
N ALA A 160 -4.26 21.14 -0.14
CA ALA A 160 -4.69 20.01 0.67
C ALA A 160 -4.91 20.46 2.11
N CYS A 161 -5.86 19.85 2.82
CA CYS A 161 -6.19 20.13 4.23
C CYS A 161 -6.44 18.81 4.97
N ILE A 162 -6.48 18.87 6.30
CA ILE A 162 -7.13 17.85 7.12
C ILE A 162 -8.57 18.30 7.36
N ARG A 163 -9.53 17.42 7.11
CA ARG A 163 -10.96 17.68 7.27
C ARG A 163 -11.64 16.50 7.99
N LYS A 164 -12.44 16.82 9.03
CA LYS A 164 -13.40 15.89 9.63
C LYS A 164 -14.79 16.39 9.33
N ASP A 165 -15.61 15.57 8.69
CA ASP A 165 -17.05 15.73 8.64
C ASP A 165 -17.63 14.88 9.78
N PHE A 166 -18.57 15.43 10.55
CA PHE A 166 -19.22 14.71 11.63
C PHE A 166 -20.52 14.08 11.12
N ASP A 167 -20.80 12.84 11.52
CA ASP A 167 -22.05 12.15 11.16
C ASP A 167 -23.30 12.84 11.75
N GLU A 168 -23.14 13.43 12.93
CA GLU A 168 -24.11 14.31 13.56
C GLU A 168 -23.42 15.61 13.98
N PRO A 169 -24.06 16.78 13.83
CA PRO A 169 -23.48 18.05 14.26
C PRO A 169 -23.05 18.01 15.72
N VAL A 170 -21.80 18.40 15.98
CA VAL A 170 -21.28 18.54 17.35
C VAL A 170 -21.73 19.84 17.95
N VAL A 171 -22.18 19.82 19.20
CA VAL A 171 -22.58 21.01 19.96
C VAL A 171 -21.57 21.24 21.07
N LEU A 172 -20.84 22.35 21.00
CA LEU A 172 -19.92 22.82 22.03
C LEU A 172 -20.66 23.76 22.99
N GLN A 173 -20.85 23.33 24.23
CA GLN A 173 -21.37 24.19 25.27
C GLN A 173 -20.33 25.27 25.65
N PRO A 174 -20.74 26.40 26.30
CA PRO A 174 -19.80 27.37 26.86
C PRO A 174 -18.72 26.70 27.73
N GLY A 175 -17.45 26.89 27.37
CA GLY A 175 -16.29 26.28 28.01
C GLY A 175 -15.83 24.95 27.42
N ASP A 176 -16.61 24.34 26.50
CA ASP A 176 -16.18 23.09 25.84
C ASP A 176 -15.05 23.32 24.83
N THR A 177 -14.24 22.29 24.66
CA THR A 177 -13.15 22.25 23.68
C THR A 177 -13.29 21.02 22.78
N LEU A 178 -13.24 21.23 21.47
CA LEU A 178 -13.10 20.17 20.46
C LEU A 178 -11.63 20.09 20.02
N HIS A 179 -11.00 18.95 20.27
CA HIS A 179 -9.63 18.68 19.86
C HIS A 179 -9.61 18.05 18.46
N ALA A 180 -8.90 18.65 17.52
CA ALA A 180 -8.56 17.97 16.28
C ALA A 180 -7.47 16.91 16.54
N PRO A 181 -7.43 15.81 15.77
CA PRO A 181 -6.31 14.86 15.83
C PRO A 181 -4.95 15.55 15.66
N VAL A 182 -3.89 14.99 16.24
CA VAL A 182 -2.54 15.53 16.04
C VAL A 182 -2.15 15.40 14.58
N GLN A 183 -1.67 16.49 14.00
CA GLN A 183 -1.36 16.62 12.59
C GLN A 183 0.09 17.01 12.40
N PHE A 184 0.61 16.80 11.21
CA PHE A 184 1.88 17.40 10.81
C PHE A 184 1.74 18.18 9.52
N VAL A 185 2.58 19.19 9.36
CA VAL A 185 2.91 19.81 8.09
C VAL A 185 4.40 19.67 7.88
N MET A 186 4.82 19.44 6.64
CA MET A 186 6.22 19.22 6.33
C MET A 186 6.60 19.94 5.05
N GLN A 187 7.82 20.49 5.02
CA GLN A 187 8.42 21.02 3.80
C GLN A 187 9.75 20.32 3.53
N THR A 188 9.87 19.74 2.35
CA THR A 188 11.08 19.05 1.89
C THR A 188 11.44 19.45 0.46
N LYS A 189 12.41 18.78 -0.15
CA LYS A 189 12.73 18.84 -1.56
C LYS A 189 12.49 17.49 -2.22
N GLY A 190 12.32 17.52 -3.54
CA GLY A 190 12.08 16.33 -4.34
C GLY A 190 10.63 15.85 -4.26
N ASP A 191 10.41 14.64 -4.73
CA ASP A 191 9.08 14.05 -4.78
C ASP A 191 8.58 13.55 -3.39
N PHE A 192 7.53 12.74 -3.39
CA PHE A 192 6.88 12.22 -2.18
C PHE A 192 7.76 11.31 -1.32
N PHE A 193 8.87 10.77 -1.84
CA PHE A 193 9.70 9.82 -1.11
C PHE A 193 10.26 10.40 0.19
N ASN A 194 10.84 11.61 0.12
CA ASN A 194 11.48 12.22 1.28
C ASN A 194 10.50 12.51 2.42
N PRO A 195 9.34 13.18 2.21
CA PRO A 195 8.39 13.40 3.30
C PRO A 195 7.79 12.10 3.82
N LEU A 196 7.50 11.13 2.95
CA LEU A 196 7.00 9.82 3.37
C LEU A 196 8.02 9.07 4.24
N ARG A 197 9.31 9.14 3.89
CA ARG A 197 10.40 8.58 4.70
C ARG A 197 10.49 9.24 6.08
N GLN A 198 10.45 10.56 6.15
CA GLN A 198 10.49 11.30 7.42
C GLN A 198 9.27 10.98 8.29
N PHE A 199 8.09 10.94 7.70
CA PHE A 199 6.86 10.54 8.37
C PHE A 199 6.98 9.12 8.95
N SER A 200 7.44 8.15 8.16
CA SER A 200 7.59 6.77 8.61
C SER A 200 8.61 6.64 9.75
N LEU A 201 9.73 7.34 9.68
CA LEU A 201 10.73 7.38 10.76
C LEU A 201 10.16 8.00 12.04
N PHE A 202 9.37 9.08 11.92
CA PHE A 202 8.67 9.69 13.05
C PHE A 202 7.70 8.70 13.70
N MET A 203 6.85 8.02 12.92
CA MET A 203 5.87 7.06 13.41
C MET A 203 6.55 5.84 14.08
N GLN A 204 7.70 5.42 13.54
CA GLN A 204 8.51 4.37 14.16
C GLN A 204 9.09 4.82 15.51
N ASP A 205 9.68 6.01 15.58
CA ASP A 205 10.31 6.54 16.79
C ASP A 205 9.29 6.79 17.90
N ARG A 206 8.16 7.43 17.55
CA ARG A 206 7.16 7.88 18.53
C ARG A 206 6.19 6.79 18.96
N PHE A 207 5.81 5.90 18.05
CA PHE A 207 4.72 4.95 18.26
C PHE A 207 5.11 3.49 18.03
N GLY A 208 6.34 3.21 17.58
CA GLY A 208 6.78 1.85 17.26
C GLY A 208 6.15 1.24 15.99
N ILE A 209 5.49 2.06 15.17
CA ILE A 209 4.82 1.60 13.95
C ILE A 209 5.86 1.40 12.86
N LYS A 210 6.28 0.15 12.68
CA LYS A 210 7.24 -0.27 11.63
C LYS A 210 6.96 -1.68 11.18
N ALA A 211 7.24 -1.98 9.91
CA ALA A 211 7.20 -3.34 9.41
C ALA A 211 8.26 -4.24 10.08
N PRO A 212 7.96 -5.52 10.32
CA PRO A 212 8.95 -6.50 10.74
C PRO A 212 9.97 -6.75 9.62
N VAL A 213 11.08 -7.38 9.96
CA VAL A 213 12.02 -7.93 8.96
C VAL A 213 11.34 -9.12 8.29
N SER A 214 11.30 -9.11 6.96
CA SER A 214 10.74 -10.22 6.18
C SER A 214 11.59 -11.49 6.34
N PRO A 215 10.97 -12.68 6.43
CA PRO A 215 11.71 -13.93 6.39
C PRO A 215 12.46 -14.06 5.07
N GLU A 216 13.59 -14.80 5.09
CA GLU A 216 14.45 -15.00 3.92
C GLU A 216 13.67 -15.49 2.69
N ASP A 217 12.76 -16.44 2.91
CA ASP A 217 11.98 -17.05 1.85
C ASP A 217 10.92 -16.11 1.25
N ALA A 218 10.56 -15.03 1.95
CA ALA A 218 9.59 -14.06 1.43
C ALA A 218 10.08 -13.32 0.18
N PHE A 219 11.37 -13.39 -0.13
CA PHE A 219 11.98 -12.76 -1.31
C PHE A 219 12.05 -13.68 -2.53
N GLU A 220 11.60 -14.92 -2.43
CA GLU A 220 11.70 -15.90 -3.50
C GLU A 220 10.60 -15.73 -4.58
N PRO A 221 10.85 -16.16 -5.85
CA PRO A 221 9.90 -16.02 -6.95
C PRO A 221 8.59 -16.79 -6.71
N VAL A 222 7.47 -16.23 -7.16
CA VAL A 222 6.11 -16.75 -6.90
C VAL A 222 5.42 -17.17 -8.19
N TRP A 223 4.90 -18.42 -8.22
CA TRP A 223 3.88 -18.86 -9.16
C TRP A 223 2.53 -18.93 -8.46
N CYS A 224 1.48 -18.38 -9.09
CA CYS A 224 0.14 -18.36 -8.55
C CYS A 224 -0.81 -19.25 -9.36
N ALA A 225 -1.56 -20.11 -8.67
CA ALA A 225 -2.54 -20.98 -9.27
C ALA A 225 -3.77 -20.24 -9.84
N TRP A 226 -3.90 -18.91 -9.59
CA TRP A 226 -4.92 -18.07 -10.23
C TRP A 226 -4.88 -18.11 -11.78
N GLY A 227 -3.85 -18.70 -12.36
CA GLY A 227 -3.87 -19.06 -13.78
C GLY A 227 -5.03 -19.98 -14.18
N TYR A 228 -5.50 -20.80 -13.25
CA TYR A 228 -6.67 -21.68 -13.37
C TYR A 228 -7.98 -21.02 -12.95
N GLU A 229 -7.95 -19.80 -12.44
CA GLU A 229 -9.10 -19.12 -11.82
C GLU A 229 -9.75 -19.96 -10.71
N ARG A 230 -10.98 -19.65 -10.30
CA ARG A 230 -11.69 -20.33 -9.20
C ARG A 230 -11.98 -21.80 -9.44
N GLN A 231 -11.80 -22.32 -10.66
CA GLN A 231 -12.20 -23.66 -11.02
C GLN A 231 -11.07 -24.70 -11.00
N PHE A 232 -9.90 -24.34 -10.42
CA PHE A 232 -8.77 -25.27 -10.34
C PHE A 232 -9.10 -26.56 -9.57
N THR A 233 -8.38 -27.62 -9.87
CA THR A 233 -8.42 -28.90 -9.16
C THR A 233 -7.09 -29.19 -8.50
N VAL A 234 -7.10 -30.08 -7.52
CA VAL A 234 -5.87 -30.56 -6.84
C VAL A 234 -4.87 -31.16 -7.85
N ASP A 235 -5.38 -31.92 -8.83
CA ASP A 235 -4.54 -32.58 -9.83
C ASP A 235 -3.92 -31.59 -10.83
N GLU A 236 -4.61 -30.52 -11.21
CA GLU A 236 -4.07 -29.46 -12.07
C GLU A 236 -2.94 -28.71 -11.36
N VAL A 237 -3.13 -28.31 -10.10
CA VAL A 237 -2.07 -27.65 -9.33
C VAL A 237 -0.85 -28.55 -9.20
N ILE A 238 -1.04 -29.80 -8.77
CA ILE A 238 0.05 -30.78 -8.62
C ILE A 238 0.73 -31.06 -9.98
N GLY A 239 -0.05 -31.19 -11.05
CA GLY A 239 0.46 -31.45 -12.41
C GLY A 239 1.34 -30.32 -12.95
N THR A 240 1.14 -29.07 -12.48
CA THR A 240 1.93 -27.91 -12.90
C THR A 240 3.27 -27.79 -12.15
N LEU A 241 3.41 -28.36 -10.93
CA LEU A 241 4.62 -28.22 -10.09
C LEU A 241 5.93 -28.56 -10.81
N PRO A 242 6.04 -29.61 -11.65
CA PRO A 242 7.27 -29.87 -12.38
C PRO A 242 7.74 -28.70 -13.24
N LYS A 243 6.81 -27.99 -13.89
CA LYS A 243 7.10 -26.79 -14.69
C LYS A 243 7.46 -25.58 -13.81
N VAL A 244 6.80 -25.41 -12.69
CA VAL A 244 7.10 -24.37 -11.70
C VAL A 244 8.55 -24.51 -11.18
N VAL A 245 8.96 -25.73 -10.82
CA VAL A 245 10.33 -26.04 -10.39
C VAL A 245 11.34 -25.83 -11.53
N GLU A 246 11.03 -26.32 -12.74
CA GLU A 246 11.88 -26.17 -13.93
C GLU A 246 12.18 -24.69 -14.24
N LEU A 247 11.19 -23.81 -14.05
CA LEU A 247 11.33 -22.37 -14.29
C LEU A 247 11.99 -21.60 -13.14
N GLY A 248 12.24 -22.26 -11.99
CA GLY A 248 12.99 -21.68 -10.88
C GLY A 248 12.15 -20.96 -9.82
N PHE A 249 10.83 -21.10 -9.83
CA PHE A 249 9.96 -20.58 -8.78
C PHE A 249 10.13 -21.34 -7.47
N LYS A 250 9.79 -20.69 -6.36
CA LYS A 250 9.96 -21.23 -5.00
C LYS A 250 8.68 -21.21 -4.18
N TRP A 251 7.71 -20.35 -4.54
CA TRP A 251 6.40 -20.28 -3.92
C TRP A 251 5.29 -20.69 -4.87
N VAL A 252 4.29 -21.33 -4.30
CA VAL A 252 3.00 -21.64 -4.94
C VAL A 252 1.93 -20.93 -4.15
N ASP A 253 1.26 -19.96 -4.76
CA ASP A 253 0.07 -19.35 -4.17
C ASP A 253 -1.15 -20.16 -4.62
N VAL A 254 -1.80 -20.85 -3.67
CA VAL A 254 -3.12 -21.48 -3.89
C VAL A 254 -4.14 -20.38 -3.68
N ASP A 255 -4.73 -19.93 -4.79
CA ASP A 255 -5.60 -18.75 -4.84
C ASP A 255 -7.07 -19.07 -4.56
N ASP A 256 -7.98 -18.10 -4.77
CA ASP A 256 -9.42 -18.19 -4.59
C ASP A 256 -10.05 -19.38 -5.34
N GLY A 257 -11.05 -20.05 -4.71
CA GLY A 257 -11.83 -21.12 -5.32
C GLY A 257 -11.76 -22.48 -4.61
N TYR A 258 -11.00 -22.62 -3.54
CA TYR A 258 -10.96 -23.87 -2.75
C TYR A 258 -12.09 -23.97 -1.72
N GLN A 259 -12.59 -22.83 -1.24
CA GLN A 259 -13.57 -22.70 -0.18
C GLN A 259 -14.99 -23.06 -0.63
N ILE A 260 -15.84 -23.39 0.33
CA ILE A 260 -17.28 -23.57 0.09
C ILE A 260 -17.88 -22.21 -0.27
N CYS A 261 -17.69 -21.21 0.59
CA CYS A 261 -18.02 -19.80 0.40
C CYS A 261 -17.22 -18.95 1.40
N GLU A 262 -17.28 -17.64 1.29
CA GLU A 262 -16.75 -16.71 2.28
C GLU A 262 -17.47 -16.93 3.62
N GLY A 263 -16.72 -17.00 4.72
CA GLY A 263 -17.26 -17.38 6.04
C GLY A 263 -17.23 -18.89 6.32
N ASP A 264 -17.39 -19.76 5.32
CA ASP A 264 -17.23 -21.21 5.45
C ASP A 264 -15.97 -21.67 4.71
N TRP A 265 -14.83 -21.47 5.36
CA TRP A 265 -13.47 -21.69 4.83
C TRP A 265 -13.02 -23.16 4.88
N GLU A 266 -13.93 -24.08 4.59
CA GLU A 266 -13.62 -25.49 4.36
C GLU A 266 -13.45 -25.76 2.87
N ALA A 267 -12.72 -26.84 2.55
CA ALA A 267 -12.54 -27.27 1.17
C ALA A 267 -13.88 -27.71 0.57
N ASN A 268 -14.20 -27.18 -0.63
CA ASN A 268 -15.41 -27.56 -1.35
C ASN A 268 -15.30 -28.98 -1.95
N ASP A 269 -16.40 -29.49 -2.53
CA ASP A 269 -16.48 -30.85 -3.07
C ASP A 269 -15.47 -31.15 -4.17
N ARG A 270 -15.08 -30.12 -4.99
CA ARG A 270 -14.08 -30.25 -6.06
C ARG A 270 -12.68 -30.50 -5.50
N ILE A 271 -12.34 -29.87 -4.42
CA ILE A 271 -11.06 -30.04 -3.71
C ILE A 271 -11.09 -31.27 -2.81
N GLY A 272 -12.21 -31.49 -2.16
CA GLY A 272 -12.44 -32.58 -1.22
C GLY A 272 -11.70 -32.41 0.12
N PRO A 273 -12.10 -33.15 1.14
CA PRO A 273 -11.65 -32.92 2.53
C PRO A 273 -10.15 -33.11 2.77
N ALA A 274 -9.47 -33.91 1.93
CA ALA A 274 -8.02 -34.11 2.01
C ALA A 274 -7.22 -33.32 0.97
N GLY A 275 -7.91 -32.57 0.09
CA GLY A 275 -7.28 -31.96 -1.08
C GLY A 275 -6.27 -30.89 -0.74
N MET A 276 -6.56 -30.03 0.22
CA MET A 276 -5.65 -28.96 0.66
C MET A 276 -4.35 -29.54 1.21
N ARG A 277 -4.42 -30.52 2.10
CA ARG A 277 -3.25 -31.20 2.64
C ARG A 277 -2.46 -31.95 1.56
N ARG A 278 -3.15 -32.61 0.64
CA ARG A 278 -2.53 -33.31 -0.49
C ARG A 278 -1.77 -32.32 -1.40
N MET A 279 -2.30 -31.11 -1.65
CA MET A 279 -1.61 -30.08 -2.41
C MET A 279 -0.34 -29.61 -1.69
N THR A 280 -0.42 -29.23 -0.43
CA THR A 280 0.74 -28.75 0.33
C THR A 280 1.82 -29.81 0.48
N ASP A 281 1.47 -31.10 0.74
CA ASP A 281 2.42 -32.19 0.78
C ASP A 281 3.15 -32.36 -0.58
N ALA A 282 2.45 -32.25 -1.70
CA ALA A 282 3.04 -32.30 -3.03
C ALA A 282 3.95 -31.10 -3.34
N ILE A 283 3.51 -29.89 -2.95
CA ILE A 283 4.30 -28.65 -3.08
C ILE A 283 5.61 -28.78 -2.28
N HIS A 284 5.54 -29.22 -1.04
CA HIS A 284 6.72 -29.43 -0.19
C HIS A 284 7.62 -30.56 -0.73
N ALA A 285 7.05 -31.65 -1.22
CA ALA A 285 7.83 -32.74 -1.86
C ALA A 285 8.58 -32.28 -3.12
N ALA A 286 8.07 -31.25 -3.81
CA ALA A 286 8.73 -30.59 -4.93
C ALA A 286 9.81 -29.56 -4.50
N GLY A 287 10.02 -29.35 -3.20
CA GLY A 287 10.98 -28.38 -2.64
C GLY A 287 10.49 -26.93 -2.73
N LEU A 288 9.19 -26.74 -2.80
CA LEU A 288 8.52 -25.44 -2.88
C LEU A 288 7.82 -25.12 -1.55
N LYS A 289 7.40 -23.87 -1.38
CA LYS A 289 6.55 -23.39 -0.28
C LYS A 289 5.15 -23.06 -0.77
N ALA A 290 4.17 -23.15 0.12
CA ALA A 290 2.76 -22.93 -0.19
C ALA A 290 2.21 -21.73 0.57
N LYS A 291 1.56 -20.79 -0.13
CA LYS A 291 0.80 -19.68 0.43
C LYS A 291 -0.68 -19.86 0.12
N LEU A 292 -1.57 -19.55 1.06
CA LEU A 292 -3.02 -19.68 0.89
C LEU A 292 -3.64 -18.30 0.72
N TRP A 293 -4.42 -18.14 -0.34
CA TRP A 293 -5.34 -17.02 -0.50
C TRP A 293 -6.49 -17.14 0.50
N TRP A 294 -6.88 -16.02 1.08
CA TRP A 294 -7.97 -15.96 2.04
C TRP A 294 -8.50 -14.52 2.13
N ALA A 295 -9.81 -14.34 2.14
CA ALA A 295 -10.49 -13.05 2.33
C ALA A 295 -11.11 -13.00 3.75
N PRO A 296 -10.33 -12.76 4.82
CA PRO A 296 -10.88 -12.68 6.17
C PRO A 296 -11.88 -11.53 6.29
N LEU A 297 -12.74 -11.59 7.31
CA LEU A 297 -13.82 -10.64 7.58
C LEU A 297 -14.99 -10.66 6.58
N ALA A 298 -14.93 -11.47 5.53
CA ALA A 298 -16.05 -11.69 4.62
C ALA A 298 -16.86 -12.93 5.04
N ALA A 299 -18.17 -12.81 5.04
CA ALA A 299 -19.10 -13.91 5.28
C ALA A 299 -20.27 -13.84 4.30
N ASP A 300 -20.39 -14.84 3.42
CA ASP A 300 -21.53 -15.00 2.53
C ASP A 300 -22.83 -15.04 3.35
N PRO A 301 -23.90 -14.35 2.93
CA PRO A 301 -25.20 -14.38 3.62
C PRO A 301 -25.78 -15.79 3.81
N GLU A 302 -25.43 -16.73 2.96
CA GLU A 302 -25.86 -18.12 3.03
C GLU A 302 -24.88 -19.01 3.83
N SER A 303 -23.72 -18.48 4.27
CA SER A 303 -22.75 -19.22 5.08
C SER A 303 -23.34 -19.66 6.42
N ARG A 304 -22.83 -20.78 6.94
CA ARG A 304 -23.19 -21.22 8.30
C ARG A 304 -22.76 -20.17 9.33
N LEU A 305 -21.58 -19.58 9.14
CA LEU A 305 -21.07 -18.55 10.05
C LEU A 305 -22.04 -17.38 10.18
N ALA A 306 -22.50 -16.80 9.09
CA ALA A 306 -23.42 -15.67 9.13
C ALA A 306 -24.79 -16.03 9.74
N ASN A 307 -25.28 -17.26 9.47
CA ASN A 307 -26.59 -17.71 9.94
C ASN A 307 -26.59 -18.19 11.40
N GLU A 308 -25.53 -18.85 11.85
CA GLU A 308 -25.42 -19.39 13.22
C GLU A 308 -24.86 -18.35 14.20
N HIS A 309 -24.11 -17.35 13.72
CA HIS A 309 -23.41 -16.34 14.51
C HIS A 309 -23.63 -14.91 14.01
N PRO A 310 -24.89 -14.44 13.86
CA PRO A 310 -25.18 -13.08 13.39
C PRO A 310 -24.63 -11.98 14.32
N GLU A 311 -24.34 -12.31 15.58
CA GLU A 311 -23.71 -11.40 16.54
C GLU A 311 -22.27 -11.01 16.16
N LEU A 312 -21.63 -11.70 15.21
CA LEU A 312 -20.30 -11.39 14.70
C LEU A 312 -20.32 -10.37 13.56
N LEU A 313 -21.48 -10.15 12.94
CA LEU A 313 -21.62 -9.27 11.80
C LEU A 313 -21.55 -7.81 12.21
N LEU A 314 -20.87 -7.01 11.41
CA LEU A 314 -20.85 -5.55 11.55
C LEU A 314 -22.22 -4.98 11.16
N VAL A 315 -22.75 -4.10 11.99
CA VAL A 315 -24.07 -3.51 11.81
C VAL A 315 -23.93 -2.00 11.56
N GLN A 316 -24.59 -1.53 10.52
CA GLN A 316 -24.66 -0.10 10.19
C GLN A 316 -25.60 0.65 11.12
N LYS A 317 -25.59 2.00 11.06
CA LYS A 317 -26.41 2.89 11.89
C LYS A 317 -27.93 2.65 11.73
N ASP A 318 -28.37 2.22 10.55
CA ASP A 318 -29.79 1.92 10.28
C ASP A 318 -30.20 0.49 10.69
N GLY A 319 -29.27 -0.31 11.21
CA GLY A 319 -29.50 -1.68 11.65
C GLY A 319 -29.32 -2.73 10.56
N THR A 320 -28.92 -2.37 9.35
CA THR A 320 -28.55 -3.32 8.29
C THR A 320 -27.14 -3.86 8.50
N HIS A 321 -26.80 -4.99 7.88
CA HIS A 321 -25.43 -5.49 7.86
C HIS A 321 -24.58 -4.67 6.89
N GLU A 322 -23.30 -4.47 7.23
CA GLU A 322 -22.33 -3.87 6.31
C GLU A 322 -22.03 -4.83 5.18
N ASP A 323 -22.08 -4.33 3.94
CA ASP A 323 -21.92 -5.10 2.72
C ASP A 323 -20.49 -5.02 2.17
N ILE A 324 -19.99 -6.16 1.68
CA ILE A 324 -18.76 -6.25 0.90
C ILE A 324 -19.17 -6.60 -0.53
N SER A 325 -19.55 -5.59 -1.31
CA SER A 325 -20.13 -5.76 -2.63
C SER A 325 -19.27 -6.56 -3.60
N TRP A 326 -17.94 -6.55 -3.45
CA TRP A 326 -17.01 -7.29 -4.31
C TRP A 326 -17.13 -8.81 -4.17
N TRP A 327 -17.53 -9.29 -2.96
CA TRP A 327 -17.67 -10.72 -2.66
C TRP A 327 -19.14 -11.15 -2.47
N ASP A 328 -20.11 -10.25 -2.67
CA ASP A 328 -21.52 -10.49 -2.31
C ASP A 328 -21.66 -10.96 -0.84
N SER A 329 -20.83 -10.45 0.06
CA SER A 329 -20.68 -10.91 1.45
C SER A 329 -21.02 -9.82 2.44
N TRP A 330 -21.34 -10.22 3.68
CA TRP A 330 -21.44 -9.33 4.82
C TRP A 330 -20.10 -9.21 5.55
N TYR A 331 -19.90 -8.09 6.22
CA TYR A 331 -18.68 -7.78 6.96
C TYR A 331 -18.76 -8.35 8.39
N LEU A 332 -17.74 -9.09 8.84
CA LEU A 332 -17.57 -9.49 10.23
C LEU A 332 -16.90 -8.35 11.01
N SER A 333 -17.41 -8.03 12.21
CA SER A 333 -16.79 -7.00 13.05
C SER A 333 -15.35 -7.42 13.45
N PRO A 334 -14.30 -6.66 13.06
CA PRO A 334 -12.91 -7.03 13.32
C PRO A 334 -12.53 -6.97 14.79
N VAL A 335 -13.33 -6.28 15.61
CA VAL A 335 -13.08 -6.07 17.04
C VAL A 335 -13.94 -6.99 17.92
N ASN A 336 -14.89 -7.72 17.33
CA ASN A 336 -15.68 -8.70 18.06
C ASN A 336 -14.79 -9.90 18.47
N LYS A 337 -14.81 -10.25 19.74
CA LYS A 337 -14.01 -11.36 20.26
C LYS A 337 -14.30 -12.68 19.54
N GLY A 338 -15.58 -12.96 19.24
CA GLY A 338 -15.96 -14.18 18.52
C GLY A 338 -15.39 -14.23 17.11
N THR A 339 -15.34 -13.09 16.39
CA THR A 339 -14.67 -12.98 15.08
C THR A 339 -13.18 -13.32 15.20
N MET A 340 -12.50 -12.78 16.22
CA MET A 340 -11.09 -13.09 16.46
C MET A 340 -10.88 -14.56 16.79
N ASP A 341 -11.67 -15.13 17.71
CA ASP A 341 -11.54 -16.56 18.09
C ASP A 341 -11.76 -17.48 16.87
N TYR A 342 -12.75 -17.17 16.03
CA TYR A 342 -13.01 -17.88 14.77
C TYR A 342 -11.82 -17.77 13.81
N THR A 343 -11.32 -16.55 13.61
CA THR A 343 -10.19 -16.25 12.73
C THR A 343 -8.93 -17.01 13.14
N LEU A 344 -8.60 -17.03 14.44
CA LEU A 344 -7.42 -17.74 14.93
C LEU A 344 -7.53 -19.26 14.74
N ALA A 345 -8.74 -19.83 14.88
CA ALA A 345 -8.97 -21.23 14.56
C ALA A 345 -8.77 -21.56 13.08
N LEU A 346 -9.07 -20.61 12.18
CA LEU A 346 -8.75 -20.73 10.75
C LEU A 346 -7.25 -20.66 10.49
N VAL A 347 -6.51 -19.78 11.18
CA VAL A 347 -5.04 -19.72 11.08
C VAL A 347 -4.43 -21.07 11.45
N ASP A 348 -4.87 -21.70 12.57
CA ASP A 348 -4.42 -23.04 12.97
C ASP A 348 -4.71 -24.07 11.88
N ARG A 349 -5.95 -24.11 11.39
CA ARG A 349 -6.35 -25.04 10.30
C ARG A 349 -5.45 -24.89 9.08
N PHE A 350 -5.20 -23.68 8.62
CA PHE A 350 -4.45 -23.42 7.39
C PHE A 350 -2.97 -23.75 7.54
N LEU A 351 -2.33 -23.34 8.63
CA LEU A 351 -0.90 -23.53 8.82
C LEU A 351 -0.55 -24.91 9.37
N VAL A 352 -1.34 -25.43 10.32
CA VAL A 352 -1.04 -26.69 11.02
C VAL A 352 -1.71 -27.87 10.31
N ASP A 353 -3.05 -27.84 10.15
CA ASP A 353 -3.78 -28.98 9.62
C ASP A 353 -3.54 -29.15 8.10
N TRP A 354 -3.61 -28.05 7.34
CA TRP A 354 -3.38 -28.06 5.88
C TRP A 354 -1.91 -27.91 5.50
N GLY A 355 -1.07 -27.32 6.36
CA GLY A 355 0.37 -27.28 6.20
C GLY A 355 0.91 -26.11 5.36
N PHE A 356 0.13 -25.07 5.10
CA PHE A 356 0.61 -23.87 4.37
C PHE A 356 1.75 -23.16 5.11
N ASP A 357 2.54 -22.36 4.38
CA ASP A 357 3.69 -21.61 4.88
C ASP A 357 3.40 -20.11 5.02
N GLY A 358 2.18 -19.70 4.73
CA GLY A 358 1.75 -18.31 4.83
C GLY A 358 0.43 -18.03 4.15
N PHE A 359 0.08 -16.73 4.12
CA PHE A 359 -1.19 -16.25 3.61
C PHE A 359 -1.00 -15.13 2.57
N LYS A 360 -1.89 -15.11 1.57
CA LYS A 360 -2.28 -13.95 0.79
C LYS A 360 -3.66 -13.52 1.29
N LEU A 361 -3.70 -12.54 2.19
CA LEU A 361 -4.95 -11.94 2.68
C LEU A 361 -5.42 -10.93 1.65
N ASP A 362 -6.62 -11.12 1.10
CA ASP A 362 -7.08 -10.38 -0.07
C ASP A 362 -8.42 -9.67 0.16
N GLY A 363 -8.57 -8.52 -0.46
CA GLY A 363 -9.79 -7.74 -0.49
C GLY A 363 -9.62 -6.28 -0.10
N GLN A 364 -10.34 -5.40 -0.79
CA GLN A 364 -10.36 -3.96 -0.48
C GLN A 364 -10.91 -3.68 0.93
N HIS A 365 -11.89 -4.47 1.35
CA HIS A 365 -12.53 -4.40 2.67
C HIS A 365 -11.54 -4.65 3.83
N LEU A 366 -10.39 -5.26 3.59
CA LEU A 366 -9.37 -5.46 4.61
C LEU A 366 -8.70 -4.18 5.07
N ASN A 367 -8.75 -3.11 4.28
CA ASN A 367 -8.08 -1.86 4.65
C ASN A 367 -8.70 -1.18 5.86
N LEU A 368 -10.03 -1.23 5.98
CA LEU A 368 -10.72 -0.63 7.11
C LEU A 368 -12.15 -1.15 7.18
N SER A 369 -12.67 -1.32 8.40
CA SER A 369 -14.09 -1.53 8.64
C SER A 369 -14.85 -0.20 8.66
N ALA A 370 -16.16 -0.26 8.45
CA ALA A 370 -17.06 0.82 8.81
C ALA A 370 -17.19 0.96 10.34
N PRO A 371 -17.75 2.08 10.85
CA PRO A 371 -18.20 2.17 12.24
C PRO A 371 -19.21 1.06 12.56
N ASP A 372 -19.04 0.39 13.71
CA ASP A 372 -19.86 -0.76 14.10
C ASP A 372 -20.88 -0.37 15.17
N TYR A 373 -22.16 -0.47 14.83
CA TYR A 373 -23.29 -0.22 15.72
C TYR A 373 -23.86 -1.49 16.35
N ASN A 374 -23.20 -2.65 16.18
CA ASN A 374 -23.63 -3.91 16.78
C ASN A 374 -23.38 -3.90 18.31
N PRO A 375 -24.42 -3.97 19.16
CA PRO A 375 -24.23 -4.02 20.62
C PRO A 375 -23.39 -5.23 21.08
N ALA A 376 -23.37 -6.32 20.31
CA ALA A 376 -22.60 -7.51 20.63
C ALA A 376 -21.08 -7.30 20.52
N SER A 377 -20.63 -6.29 19.77
CA SER A 377 -19.20 -5.94 19.67
C SER A 377 -18.66 -5.26 20.93
N GLY A 378 -19.52 -4.79 21.84
CA GLY A 378 -19.14 -4.25 23.14
C GLY A 378 -18.33 -2.95 23.08
N LEU A 379 -18.48 -2.16 22.02
CA LEU A 379 -17.74 -0.93 21.79
C LEU A 379 -18.27 0.24 22.60
N SER A 380 -17.39 1.18 22.95
CA SER A 380 -17.78 2.42 23.65
C SER A 380 -18.43 3.43 22.70
N TYR A 381 -18.04 3.43 21.43
CA TYR A 381 -18.59 4.22 20.33
C TYR A 381 -18.31 3.50 19.00
N PRO A 382 -19.14 3.73 17.97
CA PRO A 382 -19.04 2.94 16.72
C PRO A 382 -17.70 3.07 15.98
N GLU A 383 -17.09 4.26 15.96
CA GLU A 383 -15.81 4.50 15.29
C GLU A 383 -14.61 3.75 15.95
N GLU A 384 -14.80 3.18 17.16
CA GLU A 384 -13.80 2.34 17.82
C GLU A 384 -13.46 1.09 16.95
N ALA A 385 -14.39 0.57 16.15
CA ALA A 385 -14.16 -0.57 15.28
C ALA A 385 -13.06 -0.30 14.22
N PRO A 386 -13.17 0.73 13.36
CA PRO A 386 -12.11 1.06 12.42
C PRO A 386 -10.81 1.53 13.12
N GLU A 387 -10.88 2.24 14.25
CA GLU A 387 -9.69 2.68 14.98
C GLU A 387 -8.86 1.51 15.52
N ARG A 388 -9.51 0.41 15.92
CA ARG A 388 -8.89 -0.80 16.45
C ARG A 388 -8.72 -1.93 15.43
N HIS A 389 -9.16 -1.75 14.20
CA HIS A 389 -9.03 -2.75 13.14
C HIS A 389 -7.61 -3.34 13.00
N PRO A 390 -6.51 -2.58 13.18
CA PRO A 390 -5.16 -3.15 13.16
C PRO A 390 -4.91 -4.27 14.17
N GLU A 391 -5.68 -4.35 15.27
CA GLU A 391 -5.58 -5.42 16.27
C GLU A 391 -5.97 -6.79 15.67
N PHE A 392 -6.84 -6.80 14.67
CA PHE A 392 -7.23 -8.01 13.93
C PHE A 392 -6.04 -8.62 13.20
N PHE A 393 -5.28 -7.81 12.45
CA PHE A 393 -4.07 -8.27 11.76
C PHE A 393 -2.95 -8.64 12.73
N LYS A 394 -2.88 -7.94 13.87
CA LYS A 394 -1.97 -8.32 14.96
C LYS A 394 -2.25 -9.74 15.42
N GLY A 395 -3.51 -10.08 15.68
CA GLY A 395 -3.91 -11.45 16.09
C GLY A 395 -3.51 -12.50 15.06
N ILE A 396 -3.81 -12.28 13.78
CA ILE A 396 -3.41 -13.19 12.69
C ILE A 396 -1.89 -13.37 12.65
N CYS A 397 -1.14 -12.27 12.66
CA CYS A 397 0.32 -12.30 12.56
C CYS A 397 0.96 -13.04 13.75
N GLU A 398 0.57 -12.69 14.97
CA GLU A 398 1.10 -13.32 16.19
C GLU A 398 0.80 -14.81 16.22
N ARG A 399 -0.42 -15.23 15.84
CA ARG A 399 -0.79 -16.64 15.77
C ARG A 399 -0.01 -17.35 14.67
N ALA A 400 0.07 -16.78 13.48
CA ALA A 400 0.82 -17.37 12.37
C ALA A 400 2.30 -17.59 12.72
N GLN A 401 2.95 -16.61 13.38
CA GLN A 401 4.33 -16.76 13.82
C GLN A 401 4.50 -17.76 14.97
N ALA A 402 3.50 -17.92 15.83
CA ALA A 402 3.51 -18.93 16.89
C ALA A 402 3.39 -20.35 16.33
N ASP A 403 2.48 -20.57 15.39
CA ASP A 403 2.23 -21.86 14.78
C ASP A 403 3.33 -22.28 13.80
N LYS A 404 3.83 -21.31 13.02
CA LYS A 404 4.85 -21.55 12.01
C LYS A 404 5.82 -20.35 11.93
N PRO A 405 6.91 -20.38 12.73
CA PRO A 405 7.91 -19.32 12.69
C PRO A 405 8.43 -19.05 11.28
N GLY A 406 8.36 -17.79 10.85
CA GLY A 406 8.71 -17.39 9.49
C GLY A 406 7.55 -17.49 8.47
N ALA A 407 6.33 -17.79 8.92
CA ALA A 407 5.16 -17.73 8.04
C ALA A 407 5.04 -16.36 7.36
N VAL A 408 4.76 -16.37 6.05
CA VAL A 408 4.54 -15.15 5.28
C VAL A 408 3.11 -14.65 5.49
N VAL A 409 2.96 -13.41 5.95
CA VAL A 409 1.67 -12.72 6.06
C VAL A 409 1.70 -11.56 5.06
N GLN A 410 1.04 -11.74 3.92
CA GLN A 410 0.88 -10.76 2.87
C GLN A 410 -0.55 -10.20 2.91
N VAL A 411 -0.72 -8.87 2.82
CA VAL A 411 -2.01 -8.22 2.66
C VAL A 411 -2.10 -7.62 1.27
N CYS A 412 -3.07 -8.09 0.50
CA CYS A 412 -3.39 -7.64 -0.86
C CYS A 412 -4.72 -6.85 -0.83
N PRO A 413 -4.69 -5.51 -0.77
CA PRO A 413 -5.90 -4.72 -0.70
C PRO A 413 -6.55 -4.50 -2.09
N CYS A 414 -6.48 -5.47 -3.00
CA CYS A 414 -7.15 -5.49 -4.31
C CYS A 414 -7.01 -4.19 -5.12
N GLY A 415 -5.78 -3.70 -5.27
CA GLY A 415 -5.45 -2.49 -6.04
C GLY A 415 -5.45 -1.20 -5.25
N CYS A 416 -5.95 -1.20 -4.02
CA CYS A 416 -5.94 -0.05 -3.12
C CYS A 416 -4.60 0.13 -2.39
N ALA A 417 -4.43 1.24 -1.67
CA ALA A 417 -3.30 1.43 -0.78
C ALA A 417 -3.50 0.63 0.51
N VAL A 418 -2.44 -0.04 0.99
CA VAL A 418 -2.48 -0.71 2.27
C VAL A 418 -2.66 0.31 3.40
N ASN A 419 -3.43 -0.04 4.42
CA ASN A 419 -3.54 0.78 5.61
C ASN A 419 -2.19 0.83 6.35
N TYR A 420 -1.67 2.04 6.59
CA TYR A 420 -0.36 2.26 7.21
C TYR A 420 -0.20 1.57 8.57
N TYR A 421 -1.27 1.51 9.34
CA TYR A 421 -1.27 0.94 10.70
C TYR A 421 -1.20 -0.60 10.72
N TYR A 422 -1.28 -1.28 9.56
CA TYR A 422 -1.06 -2.73 9.45
C TYR A 422 0.41 -3.11 9.24
N LEU A 423 1.27 -2.14 8.90
CA LEU A 423 2.69 -2.41 8.62
C LEU A 423 3.40 -3.25 9.69
N PRO A 424 3.12 -3.10 11.02
CA PRO A 424 3.74 -3.96 12.03
C PRO A 424 3.35 -5.44 11.95
N TYR A 425 2.30 -5.77 11.21
CA TYR A 425 1.66 -7.09 11.21
C TYR A 425 1.71 -7.79 9.85
N ILE A 426 2.44 -7.24 8.90
CA ILE A 426 2.69 -7.83 7.59
C ILE A 426 4.20 -7.97 7.37
N ASN A 427 4.63 -9.06 6.74
CA ASN A 427 6.04 -9.29 6.43
C ASN A 427 6.31 -9.52 4.92
N GLN A 428 5.30 -9.28 4.10
CA GLN A 428 5.43 -9.15 2.65
C GLN A 428 4.36 -8.16 2.15
N ALA A 429 4.80 -7.08 1.48
CA ALA A 429 3.95 -6.18 0.75
C ALA A 429 3.72 -6.68 -0.68
N VAL A 430 2.67 -6.19 -1.33
CA VAL A 430 2.35 -6.54 -2.72
C VAL A 430 1.97 -5.30 -3.53
N ALA A 431 2.24 -5.32 -4.84
CA ALA A 431 1.76 -4.28 -5.76
C ALA A 431 0.24 -4.21 -5.79
N SER A 432 -0.42 -5.30 -5.49
CA SER A 432 -1.86 -5.47 -5.35
C SER A 432 -2.61 -5.02 -6.59
N ASP A 433 -2.91 -5.96 -7.48
CA ASP A 433 -3.69 -5.79 -8.70
C ASP A 433 -3.36 -4.49 -9.47
N PRO A 434 -2.10 -4.26 -9.85
CA PRO A 434 -1.73 -3.06 -10.58
C PRO A 434 -2.38 -3.07 -11.96
N THR A 435 -2.94 -1.93 -12.37
CA THR A 435 -3.53 -1.79 -13.71
C THR A 435 -2.51 -1.36 -14.75
N THR A 436 -1.33 -0.92 -14.32
CA THR A 436 -0.20 -0.51 -15.17
C THR A 436 1.14 -0.85 -14.53
N SER A 437 2.18 -0.99 -15.35
CA SER A 437 3.55 -1.16 -14.86
C SER A 437 4.05 0.04 -14.04
N LEU A 438 3.54 1.25 -14.31
CA LEU A 438 3.83 2.45 -13.54
C LEU A 438 3.40 2.29 -12.07
N GLN A 439 2.25 1.67 -11.82
CA GLN A 439 1.77 1.42 -10.44
C GLN A 439 2.71 0.50 -9.67
N ILE A 440 3.25 -0.55 -10.31
CA ILE A 440 4.26 -1.43 -9.68
C ILE A 440 5.45 -0.59 -9.20
N ARG A 441 5.98 0.28 -10.05
CA ARG A 441 7.16 1.10 -9.76
C ARG A 441 6.89 2.17 -8.70
N GLN A 442 5.76 2.86 -8.78
CA GLN A 442 5.36 3.87 -7.79
C GLN A 442 5.12 3.27 -6.41
N LYS A 443 4.39 2.14 -6.33
CA LYS A 443 4.12 1.43 -5.07
C LYS A 443 5.42 0.93 -4.45
N ARG A 444 6.35 0.37 -5.24
CA ARG A 444 7.68 -0.02 -4.74
C ARG A 444 8.44 1.16 -4.13
N LYS A 445 8.43 2.32 -4.82
CA LYS A 445 9.07 3.54 -4.31
C LYS A 445 8.45 3.99 -2.97
N ALA A 446 7.12 3.90 -2.82
CA ALA A 446 6.43 4.22 -1.58
C ALA A 446 6.79 3.24 -0.45
N TYR A 447 6.77 1.92 -0.71
CA TYR A 447 7.19 0.92 0.28
C TYR A 447 8.66 1.07 0.66
N ALA A 448 9.55 1.42 -0.28
CA ALA A 448 10.95 1.68 0.03
C ALA A 448 11.15 2.88 0.97
N ALA A 449 10.27 3.89 0.87
CA ALA A 449 10.28 5.02 1.80
C ALA A 449 9.78 4.63 3.19
N MET A 450 8.71 3.84 3.29
CA MET A 450 8.08 3.46 4.56
C MET A 450 8.80 2.33 5.29
N CYS A 451 9.14 1.28 4.58
CA CYS A 451 9.61 0.00 5.11
C CYS A 451 10.66 -0.63 4.17
N PRO A 452 11.91 -0.11 4.16
CA PRO A 452 12.94 -0.50 3.19
C PRO A 452 13.31 -1.98 3.23
N ASP A 453 13.18 -2.63 4.40
CA ASP A 453 13.55 -4.03 4.64
C ASP A 453 12.39 -5.02 4.42
N LEU A 454 11.21 -4.51 4.01
CA LEU A 454 10.04 -5.33 3.73
C LEU A 454 10.14 -5.91 2.32
N ALA A 455 9.93 -7.22 2.19
CA ALA A 455 9.80 -7.90 0.91
C ALA A 455 8.61 -7.30 0.14
N TYR A 456 8.83 -6.93 -1.13
CA TYR A 456 7.81 -6.35 -1.99
C TYR A 456 7.55 -7.25 -3.18
N TYR A 457 6.40 -7.91 -3.18
CA TYR A 457 5.92 -8.72 -4.29
C TYR A 457 5.32 -7.84 -5.37
N ALA A 458 5.85 -7.91 -6.60
CA ALA A 458 5.43 -7.07 -7.71
C ALA A 458 4.10 -7.53 -8.35
N ASP A 459 3.48 -8.56 -7.75
CA ASP A 459 2.28 -9.21 -8.23
C ASP A 459 2.51 -10.04 -9.53
N HIS A 460 1.45 -10.50 -10.15
CA HIS A 460 1.55 -11.29 -11.38
C HIS A 460 1.91 -10.39 -12.56
N VAL A 461 2.92 -10.78 -13.35
CA VAL A 461 3.32 -10.00 -14.53
C VAL A 461 2.17 -9.79 -15.52
N GLU A 462 1.19 -10.67 -15.52
CA GLU A 462 -0.02 -10.61 -16.35
C GLU A 462 -0.90 -9.40 -16.06
N LEU A 463 -0.74 -8.76 -14.91
CA LEU A 463 -1.46 -7.55 -14.52
C LEU A 463 -0.74 -6.27 -14.99
N SER A 464 0.52 -6.37 -15.41
CA SER A 464 1.28 -5.24 -15.94
C SER A 464 0.99 -5.00 -17.44
N ASP A 465 1.47 -3.87 -17.97
CA ASP A 465 1.28 -3.49 -19.35
C ASP A 465 1.76 -4.59 -20.32
N GLY A 466 0.85 -5.07 -21.15
CA GLY A 466 1.12 -6.16 -22.09
C GLY A 466 1.29 -7.55 -21.46
N GLY A 467 1.23 -7.68 -20.14
CA GLY A 467 1.34 -8.95 -19.42
C GLY A 467 2.73 -9.61 -19.42
N LEU A 468 3.77 -8.89 -19.85
CA LEU A 468 5.12 -9.43 -20.04
C LEU A 468 6.22 -8.48 -19.55
N ASP A 469 5.89 -7.40 -18.85
CA ASP A 469 6.83 -6.37 -18.40
C ASP A 469 7.59 -6.77 -17.12
N PHE A 470 8.42 -7.82 -17.22
CA PHE A 470 9.35 -8.23 -16.16
C PHE A 470 10.37 -7.15 -15.76
N PRO A 471 10.87 -6.29 -16.69
CA PRO A 471 11.72 -5.17 -16.33
C PRO A 471 11.17 -4.28 -15.22
N SER A 472 9.86 -3.98 -15.23
CA SER A 472 9.22 -3.14 -14.19
C SER A 472 9.10 -3.86 -12.85
N GLN A 473 9.11 -5.18 -12.80
CA GLN A 473 9.18 -5.93 -11.55
C GLN A 473 10.63 -5.92 -11.01
N ILE A 474 11.58 -6.38 -11.80
CA ILE A 474 12.96 -6.63 -11.37
C ILE A 474 13.74 -5.33 -11.15
N GLY A 475 13.63 -4.38 -12.09
CA GLY A 475 14.42 -3.15 -12.08
C GLY A 475 14.16 -2.25 -10.88
N VAL A 476 12.98 -2.34 -10.26
CA VAL A 476 12.65 -1.60 -9.03
C VAL A 476 12.87 -2.41 -7.75
N GLY A 477 13.40 -3.64 -7.87
CA GLY A 477 13.59 -4.54 -6.73
C GLY A 477 12.28 -5.14 -6.21
N GLY A 478 11.33 -5.39 -7.09
CA GLY A 478 10.16 -6.19 -6.80
C GLY A 478 10.44 -7.69 -6.97
N ILE A 479 9.74 -8.52 -6.20
CA ILE A 479 9.79 -9.98 -6.33
C ILE A 479 8.98 -10.35 -7.57
N ILE A 480 9.58 -11.16 -8.44
CA ILE A 480 8.97 -11.60 -9.69
C ILE A 480 7.82 -12.57 -9.44
N GLY A 481 6.70 -12.36 -10.13
CA GLY A 481 5.53 -13.21 -10.06
C GLY A 481 4.88 -13.47 -11.40
N THR A 482 4.17 -14.60 -11.48
CA THR A 482 3.40 -14.99 -12.66
C THR A 482 2.26 -15.92 -12.28
N LYS A 483 1.26 -15.99 -13.14
CA LYS A 483 0.20 -17.00 -13.10
C LYS A 483 0.14 -17.69 -14.48
N PHE A 484 0.08 -19.00 -14.52
CA PHE A 484 -0.12 -19.75 -15.75
C PHE A 484 -0.69 -21.15 -15.47
N THR A 485 -1.38 -21.70 -16.45
CA THR A 485 -1.77 -23.11 -16.52
C THR A 485 -0.76 -23.92 -17.34
N TRP A 486 -0.60 -25.20 -17.03
CA TRP A 486 0.27 -26.11 -17.77
C TRP A 486 -0.04 -27.58 -17.39
N PRO A 487 0.02 -28.55 -18.35
CA PRO A 487 0.29 -28.37 -19.79
C PRO A 487 -0.92 -27.87 -20.58
N GLU A 488 -2.12 -27.95 -20.02
CA GLU A 488 -3.39 -27.65 -20.71
C GLU A 488 -4.00 -26.33 -20.21
N PRO A 489 -4.78 -25.63 -21.04
CA PRO A 489 -5.59 -24.52 -20.57
C PRO A 489 -6.70 -25.02 -19.63
N ASN A 490 -7.17 -24.16 -18.73
CA ASN A 490 -8.38 -24.44 -17.98
C ASN A 490 -9.60 -24.05 -18.82
N PRO A 491 -10.39 -25.03 -19.35
CA PRO A 491 -11.56 -24.72 -20.17
C PRO A 491 -12.70 -24.04 -19.41
N ALA A 492 -12.66 -24.07 -18.07
CA ALA A 492 -13.63 -23.38 -17.21
C ALA A 492 -13.23 -21.94 -16.86
N ALA A 493 -12.01 -21.51 -17.22
CA ALA A 493 -11.59 -20.12 -17.03
C ALA A 493 -12.44 -19.18 -17.89
N THR A 494 -12.96 -18.13 -17.25
CA THR A 494 -13.92 -17.19 -17.88
C THR A 494 -13.23 -15.98 -18.49
N GLU A 495 -12.05 -15.63 -18.00
CA GLU A 495 -11.28 -14.48 -18.47
C GLU A 495 -10.15 -14.91 -19.40
N ASN A 496 -10.16 -14.41 -20.63
CA ASN A 496 -9.09 -14.55 -21.63
C ASN A 496 -8.65 -16.00 -21.97
N GLY A 497 -9.52 -16.99 -21.79
CA GLY A 497 -9.20 -18.39 -22.11
C GLY A 497 -8.22 -19.06 -21.16
N GLY A 498 -8.04 -18.51 -19.95
CA GLY A 498 -7.04 -18.94 -18.99
C GLY A 498 -5.63 -18.43 -19.34
N SER A 499 -4.73 -18.56 -18.38
CA SER A 499 -3.34 -18.09 -18.51
C SER A 499 -2.40 -19.21 -18.96
N LEU A 500 -2.71 -19.91 -20.07
CA LEU A 500 -1.82 -20.98 -20.57
C LEU A 500 -0.40 -20.46 -20.79
N LEU A 501 0.60 -21.21 -20.31
CA LEU A 501 2.00 -20.92 -20.55
C LEU A 501 2.33 -21.01 -22.05
N THR A 502 2.43 -19.85 -22.71
CA THR A 502 2.81 -19.79 -24.12
C THR A 502 4.33 -19.97 -24.30
N PRO A 503 4.81 -20.44 -25.47
CA PRO A 503 6.23 -20.53 -25.74
C PRO A 503 6.98 -19.18 -25.59
N GLU A 504 6.33 -18.06 -25.92
CA GLU A 504 6.89 -16.72 -25.74
C GLU A 504 7.08 -16.40 -24.27
N LYS A 505 6.05 -16.59 -23.45
CA LYS A 505 6.11 -16.36 -22.01
C LYS A 505 7.12 -17.27 -21.32
N GLU A 506 7.15 -18.57 -21.71
CA GLU A 506 8.14 -19.50 -21.19
C GLU A 506 9.57 -19.04 -21.50
N ARG A 507 9.84 -18.54 -22.72
CA ARG A 507 11.14 -17.98 -23.09
C ARG A 507 11.50 -16.77 -22.22
N LEU A 508 10.54 -15.89 -21.93
CA LEU A 508 10.78 -14.75 -21.06
C LEU A 508 11.01 -15.17 -19.61
N LEU A 509 10.24 -16.10 -19.07
CA LEU A 509 10.48 -16.65 -17.72
C LEU A 509 11.86 -17.29 -17.60
N ARG A 510 12.31 -18.07 -18.60
CA ARG A 510 13.66 -18.64 -18.65
C ARG A 510 14.78 -17.59 -18.71
N LYS A 511 14.49 -16.38 -19.17
CA LYS A 511 15.42 -15.23 -19.11
C LYS A 511 15.37 -14.54 -17.75
N TRP A 512 14.18 -14.15 -17.31
CA TRP A 512 14.01 -13.20 -16.22
C TRP A 512 14.11 -13.82 -14.82
N VAL A 513 13.64 -15.05 -14.61
CA VAL A 513 13.73 -15.73 -13.31
C VAL A 513 15.19 -15.95 -12.88
N PRO A 514 16.10 -16.44 -13.76
CA PRO A 514 17.54 -16.51 -13.42
C PRO A 514 18.17 -15.14 -13.12
N ILE A 515 17.84 -14.09 -13.89
CA ILE A 515 18.33 -12.73 -13.64
C ILE A 515 17.86 -12.25 -12.26
N TYR A 516 16.57 -12.45 -11.94
CA TYR A 516 16.03 -12.12 -10.63
C TYR A 516 16.77 -12.84 -9.51
N THR A 517 16.93 -14.16 -9.62
CA THR A 517 17.57 -15.00 -8.60
C THR A 517 19.05 -14.65 -8.41
N GLU A 518 19.77 -14.36 -9.50
CA GLU A 518 21.19 -13.95 -9.44
C GLU A 518 21.34 -12.57 -8.79
N LYS A 519 20.59 -11.59 -9.26
CA LYS A 519 20.72 -10.20 -8.79
C LYS A 519 20.02 -9.96 -7.46
N MET A 520 18.87 -10.60 -7.24
CA MET A 520 18.03 -10.50 -6.02
C MET A 520 17.91 -9.04 -5.53
N LEU A 521 17.55 -8.11 -6.46
CA LEU A 521 17.51 -6.68 -6.18
C LEU A 521 16.47 -6.31 -5.14
N SER A 522 15.50 -7.19 -4.87
CA SER A 522 14.51 -7.07 -3.81
C SER A 522 15.12 -6.99 -2.39
N ARG A 523 16.36 -7.45 -2.22
CA ARG A 523 17.13 -7.34 -0.97
C ARG A 523 18.14 -6.19 -0.96
N GLY A 524 18.13 -5.36 -2.00
CA GLY A 524 19.00 -4.19 -2.10
C GLY A 524 18.39 -2.96 -1.43
N GLU A 525 19.23 -1.99 -1.15
CA GLU A 525 18.84 -0.68 -0.64
C GLU A 525 18.33 0.21 -1.78
N TYR A 526 17.07 0.63 -1.72
CA TYR A 526 16.51 1.58 -2.67
C TYR A 526 17.02 2.99 -2.37
N LEU A 527 17.58 3.66 -3.39
CA LEU A 527 18.10 5.02 -3.30
C LEU A 527 17.23 5.98 -4.09
N ASN A 528 16.68 7.01 -3.42
CA ASN A 528 15.89 8.04 -4.07
C ASN A 528 16.79 9.12 -4.71
N LEU A 529 17.39 8.79 -5.84
CA LEU A 529 18.31 9.68 -6.57
C LEU A 529 17.62 10.47 -7.70
N TYR A 530 16.40 10.11 -8.07
CA TYR A 530 15.63 10.75 -9.14
C TYR A 530 14.21 11.00 -8.70
N ASP A 531 13.70 12.19 -9.05
CA ASP A 531 12.37 12.64 -8.66
C ASP A 531 11.32 12.26 -9.71
N LEU A 532 10.25 11.63 -9.25
CA LEU A 532 9.11 11.33 -10.10
C LEU A 532 8.47 12.61 -10.62
N GLY A 533 8.15 12.61 -11.93
CA GLY A 533 7.53 13.73 -12.62
C GLY A 533 8.52 14.72 -13.25
N PHE A 534 9.70 14.90 -12.68
CA PHE A 534 10.66 15.93 -13.11
C PHE A 534 11.93 15.35 -13.74
N ASP A 535 12.47 14.25 -13.20
CA ASP A 535 13.56 13.56 -13.88
C ASP A 535 13.03 12.71 -15.04
N LYS A 536 13.74 12.76 -16.16
CA LYS A 536 13.45 11.99 -17.38
C LYS A 536 14.72 11.33 -17.90
N PRO A 537 14.65 10.05 -18.31
CA PRO A 537 13.51 9.14 -18.20
C PRO A 537 13.16 8.88 -16.72
N GLU A 538 12.01 8.25 -16.42
CA GLU A 538 11.72 7.73 -15.07
C GLU A 538 12.85 6.80 -14.64
N ALA A 539 13.35 6.95 -13.41
CA ALA A 539 14.51 6.22 -12.95
C ALA A 539 14.37 5.72 -11.51
N HIS A 540 14.85 4.50 -11.28
CA HIS A 540 14.94 3.86 -9.96
C HIS A 540 16.35 3.32 -9.75
N VAL A 541 16.85 3.38 -8.52
CA VAL A 541 18.21 2.96 -8.22
C VAL A 541 18.23 2.07 -6.99
N ILE A 542 18.97 0.96 -7.09
CA ILE A 542 19.18 0.02 -5.99
C ILE A 542 20.68 -0.16 -5.79
N ARG A 543 21.11 -0.07 -4.54
CA ARG A 543 22.49 -0.41 -4.14
C ARG A 543 22.50 -1.80 -3.53
N LYS A 544 23.35 -2.69 -4.04
CA LYS A 544 23.51 -4.04 -3.50
C LYS A 544 24.91 -4.59 -3.80
N ASP A 545 25.52 -5.21 -2.81
CA ASP A 545 26.82 -5.92 -2.93
C ASP A 545 27.93 -5.08 -3.58
N GLY A 546 27.98 -3.78 -3.25
CA GLY A 546 28.97 -2.83 -3.77
C GLY A 546 28.70 -2.34 -5.19
N ALA A 547 27.60 -2.73 -5.81
CA ALA A 547 27.16 -2.25 -7.12
C ALA A 547 25.95 -1.31 -7.01
N MET A 548 25.80 -0.45 -8.02
CA MET A 548 24.63 0.37 -8.24
C MET A 548 23.84 -0.18 -9.44
N TYR A 549 22.56 -0.45 -9.24
CA TYR A 549 21.66 -0.92 -10.29
C TYR A 549 20.69 0.19 -10.64
N TYR A 550 20.74 0.67 -11.89
CA TYR A 550 19.85 1.69 -12.40
C TYR A 550 18.83 1.07 -13.34
N ALA A 551 17.58 1.43 -13.16
CA ALA A 551 16.48 1.06 -14.03
C ALA A 551 15.84 2.33 -14.59
N PHE A 552 15.88 2.50 -15.90
CA PHE A 552 15.30 3.62 -16.62
C PHE A 552 14.11 3.15 -17.44
N TYR A 553 13.04 3.97 -17.46
CA TYR A 553 11.80 3.64 -18.18
C TYR A 553 11.34 4.82 -19.00
N ALA A 554 11.08 4.58 -20.28
CA ALA A 554 10.45 5.51 -21.22
C ALA A 554 9.84 4.72 -22.39
N PRO A 555 8.74 5.19 -23.02
CA PRO A 555 8.24 4.57 -24.24
C PRO A 555 9.32 4.47 -25.33
N ALA A 556 10.12 5.51 -25.51
CA ALA A 556 11.32 5.54 -26.33
C ALA A 556 12.31 6.58 -25.78
N TRP A 557 13.60 6.29 -25.87
CA TRP A 557 14.70 7.21 -25.51
C TRP A 557 15.77 7.17 -26.59
N ASN A 558 16.07 8.33 -27.21
CA ASN A 558 16.85 8.39 -28.46
C ASN A 558 18.25 9.00 -28.27
N GLY A 559 18.92 8.67 -27.14
CA GLY A 559 20.29 9.11 -26.88
C GLY A 559 20.37 10.48 -26.21
N GLU A 560 19.30 11.00 -25.65
CA GLU A 560 19.34 12.14 -24.75
C GLU A 560 20.19 11.81 -23.52
N PRO A 561 20.87 12.80 -22.93
CA PRO A 561 21.78 12.56 -21.81
C PRO A 561 21.04 12.10 -20.55
N ILE A 562 21.59 11.08 -19.89
CA ILE A 562 21.20 10.64 -18.55
C ILE A 562 22.42 10.76 -17.65
N VAL A 563 22.26 11.42 -16.50
CA VAL A 563 23.30 11.53 -15.47
C VAL A 563 23.15 10.37 -14.51
N LEU A 564 24.18 9.55 -14.32
CA LEU A 564 24.19 8.49 -13.30
C LEU A 564 24.54 9.08 -11.94
N ARG A 565 23.55 9.38 -11.13
CA ARG A 565 23.71 10.04 -9.82
C ARG A 565 24.13 9.04 -8.74
N GLY A 566 24.89 9.53 -7.74
CA GLY A 566 25.23 8.76 -6.53
C GLY A 566 26.51 7.93 -6.64
N LEU A 567 27.28 8.09 -7.69
CA LEU A 567 28.58 7.46 -7.86
C LEU A 567 29.70 8.31 -7.21
N GLU A 568 30.74 7.63 -6.72
CA GLU A 568 31.95 8.25 -6.18
C GLU A 568 32.92 8.65 -7.31
N ASP A 569 33.96 9.42 -6.98
CA ASP A 569 35.00 9.80 -7.93
C ASP A 569 35.99 8.65 -8.18
N LYS A 570 35.58 7.69 -9.02
CA LYS A 570 36.39 6.57 -9.50
C LYS A 570 35.87 6.07 -10.85
N THR A 571 36.65 5.21 -11.51
CA THR A 571 36.19 4.51 -12.73
C THR A 571 35.25 3.38 -12.38
N TYR A 572 34.17 3.26 -13.14
CA TYR A 572 33.16 2.20 -13.02
C TYR A 572 32.97 1.47 -14.34
N THR A 573 32.73 0.16 -14.28
CA THR A 573 32.22 -0.60 -15.41
C THR A 573 30.70 -0.59 -15.39
N VAL A 574 30.09 -0.17 -16.48
CA VAL A 574 28.63 -0.23 -16.72
C VAL A 574 28.32 -1.45 -17.56
N THR A 575 27.38 -2.28 -17.12
CA THR A 575 26.93 -3.47 -17.85
C THR A 575 25.42 -3.50 -18.02
N GLU A 576 24.92 -3.68 -19.23
CA GLU A 576 23.51 -3.91 -19.55
C GLU A 576 23.11 -5.34 -19.17
N TYR A 577 22.82 -5.59 -17.90
CA TYR A 577 22.68 -6.95 -17.38
C TYR A 577 21.44 -7.71 -17.88
N ALA A 578 20.46 -7.02 -18.46
CA ALA A 578 19.24 -7.61 -19.00
C ALA A 578 19.22 -7.74 -20.53
N ALA A 579 20.27 -7.30 -21.21
CA ALA A 579 20.41 -7.48 -22.65
C ALA A 579 20.71 -8.94 -23.00
N ASP A 580 20.23 -9.42 -24.16
CA ASP A 580 20.53 -10.79 -24.63
C ASP A 580 22.04 -10.96 -24.92
N GLU A 581 22.68 -9.88 -25.36
CA GLU A 581 24.15 -9.76 -25.47
C GLU A 581 24.60 -8.60 -24.57
N PRO A 582 25.00 -8.87 -23.31
CA PRO A 582 25.43 -7.83 -22.39
C PRO A 582 26.57 -6.99 -22.95
N ARG A 583 26.40 -5.67 -22.97
CA ARG A 583 27.44 -4.73 -23.37
C ARG A 583 28.00 -4.06 -22.12
N SER A 584 29.33 -3.92 -22.10
CA SER A 584 30.02 -3.25 -21.00
C SER A 584 30.89 -2.12 -21.54
N TYR A 585 30.95 -1.02 -20.78
CA TYR A 585 31.81 0.12 -21.07
C TYR A 585 32.20 0.81 -19.75
N GLU A 586 33.22 1.66 -19.80
CA GLU A 586 33.69 2.38 -18.62
C GLU A 586 33.12 3.80 -18.55
N VAL A 587 32.87 4.28 -17.33
CA VAL A 587 32.51 5.65 -17.03
C VAL A 587 33.32 6.17 -15.84
N GLN A 588 33.59 7.48 -15.80
CA GLN A 588 34.27 8.14 -14.70
C GLN A 588 33.24 8.90 -13.84
N GLY A 589 33.11 8.52 -12.56
CA GLY A 589 32.34 9.31 -11.58
C GLY A 589 33.07 10.60 -11.15
N PRO A 590 32.43 11.46 -10.34
CA PRO A 590 31.02 11.40 -10.00
C PRO A 590 30.12 11.86 -11.16
N ASP A 591 28.84 11.49 -11.13
CA ASP A 591 27.80 11.95 -12.04
C ASP A 591 28.13 11.83 -13.56
N PRO A 592 28.59 10.64 -14.04
CA PRO A 592 28.87 10.47 -15.45
C PRO A 592 27.61 10.55 -16.30
N VAL A 593 27.77 11.05 -17.54
CA VAL A 593 26.67 11.18 -18.50
C VAL A 593 26.72 10.05 -19.51
N ILE A 594 25.64 9.27 -19.59
CA ILE A 594 25.45 8.25 -20.62
C ILE A 594 24.40 8.69 -21.65
N ARG A 595 24.40 8.07 -22.83
CA ARG A 595 23.46 8.38 -23.93
C ARG A 595 22.91 7.09 -24.56
N PRO A 596 22.09 6.33 -23.78
CA PRO A 596 21.53 5.08 -24.29
C PRO A 596 20.41 5.35 -25.31
N VAL A 597 20.16 4.36 -26.17
CA VAL A 597 18.97 4.28 -27.02
C VAL A 597 18.21 3.04 -26.61
N PHE A 598 16.96 3.20 -26.19
CA PHE A 598 16.12 2.09 -25.75
C PHE A 598 14.62 2.37 -25.92
N GLU A 599 13.85 1.31 -25.92
CA GLU A 599 12.38 1.33 -25.86
C GLU A 599 11.93 0.56 -24.60
N GLY A 600 10.92 1.09 -23.90
CA GLY A 600 10.38 0.51 -22.66
C GLY A 600 11.32 0.67 -21.47
N SER A 601 12.42 -0.07 -21.42
CA SER A 601 13.33 -0.10 -20.26
C SER A 601 14.81 -0.21 -20.63
N TYR A 602 15.68 0.32 -19.74
CA TYR A 602 17.13 0.19 -19.82
C TYR A 602 17.68 -0.12 -18.43
N LEU A 603 18.19 -1.36 -18.24
CA LEU A 603 18.61 -1.88 -16.95
C LEU A 603 20.13 -2.08 -16.95
N ILE A 604 20.83 -1.37 -16.06
CA ILE A 604 22.31 -1.42 -15.96
C ILE A 604 22.79 -1.69 -14.53
N GLU A 605 23.89 -2.44 -14.47
CA GLU A 605 24.71 -2.62 -13.29
C GLU A 605 25.98 -1.78 -13.43
N VAL A 606 26.36 -1.06 -12.36
CA VAL A 606 27.51 -0.15 -12.31
C VAL A 606 28.39 -0.56 -11.13
N LYS A 607 29.60 -1.09 -11.45
CA LYS A 607 30.58 -1.60 -10.47
C LYS A 607 31.92 -0.89 -10.57
#